data_cd1ce750685138310ea4e497849a57b6
#
_entry.id   cd1ce750685138310ea4e497849a57b6
#
_cell.length_a   1.000
_cell.length_b   1.000
_cell.length_c   1.000
_cell.angle_alpha   90.00
_cell.angle_beta   90.00
_cell.angle_gamma   90.00
#
_symmetry.space_group_name_H-M   'P 1'
#
loop_
_entity.id
_entity.type
_entity.pdbx_description
1 polymer ?
#
loop_
_entity_poly.entity_id
_entity_poly.type
_entity_poly.pdbx_seq_one_letter_code
_entity_poly.pdbx_strand_id
1 'polypeptide(L)'
;MNKDDFKNKVGNGFFSCEWVNNKGVVSKVKRAILGTHAWRHTNLATRDSVKEHNDYVLAYRVGNGLLPEHRRWANINPLTVTKINGVEV
;
A
#
# COMPACT_ATOMS: atom_id res chain seq x y z
N MET A 1 -8.37 10.74 -5.03
CA MET A 1 -9.02 10.51 -3.72
C MET A 1 -8.07 10.88 -2.59
N ASN A 2 -8.57 11.19 -1.42
CA ASN A 2 -7.72 11.44 -0.25
C ASN A 2 -7.35 10.13 0.46
N LYS A 3 -6.52 10.22 1.52
CA LYS A 3 -6.07 9.04 2.26
C LYS A 3 -7.23 8.25 2.88
N ASP A 4 -8.19 8.94 3.47
CA ASP A 4 -9.32 8.28 4.14
C ASP A 4 -10.20 7.56 3.12
N ASP A 5 -10.46 8.17 1.98
CA ASP A 5 -11.22 7.54 0.90
C ASP A 5 -10.50 6.30 0.38
N PHE A 6 -9.18 6.38 0.19
CA PHE A 6 -8.38 5.24 -0.24
C PHE A 6 -8.43 4.10 0.78
N LYS A 7 -8.22 4.42 2.06
CA LYS A 7 -8.25 3.42 3.14
C LYS A 7 -9.61 2.75 3.26
N ASN A 8 -10.68 3.52 3.15
CA ASN A 8 -12.04 2.98 3.19
C ASN A 8 -12.31 2.05 2.00
N LYS A 9 -11.79 2.41 0.83
CA LYS A 9 -11.99 1.62 -0.39
C LYS A 9 -11.27 0.28 -0.35
N VAL A 10 -10.03 0.25 0.12
CA VAL A 10 -9.26 -1.00 0.18
C VAL A 10 -9.58 -1.85 1.40
N GLY A 11 -10.08 -1.24 2.48
CA GLY A 11 -10.50 -1.96 3.69
C GLY A 11 -9.36 -2.64 4.44
N ASN A 12 -9.69 -3.71 5.14
CA ASN A 12 -8.78 -4.43 6.03
C ASN A 12 -8.03 -5.57 5.34
N GLY A 13 -8.40 -5.90 4.12
CA GLY A 13 -7.89 -7.06 3.40
C GLY A 13 -6.76 -6.72 2.44
N PHE A 14 -6.38 -7.70 1.68
CA PHE A 14 -5.41 -7.54 0.63
C PHE A 14 -6.01 -6.79 -0.56
N PHE A 15 -5.19 -6.00 -1.22
CA PHE A 15 -5.59 -5.25 -2.40
C PHE A 15 -4.46 -5.15 -3.40
N SER A 16 -4.80 -4.83 -4.65
CA SER A 16 -3.86 -4.38 -5.66
C SER A 16 -4.18 -2.95 -6.04
N CYS A 17 -3.19 -2.18 -6.46
CA CYS A 17 -3.45 -0.86 -7.01
C CYS A 17 -2.34 -0.39 -7.94
N GLU A 18 -2.66 0.65 -8.71
CA GLU A 18 -1.73 1.36 -9.56
C GLU A 18 -1.82 2.85 -9.25
N TRP A 19 -0.69 3.50 -9.20
CA TRP A 19 -0.61 4.96 -8.97
C TRP A 19 0.60 5.53 -9.72
N VAL A 20 0.63 6.86 -9.84
CA VAL A 20 1.80 7.55 -10.38
C VAL A 20 2.65 8.03 -9.22
N ASN A 21 3.93 7.63 -9.20
CA ASN A 21 4.85 8.01 -8.13
C ASN A 21 5.43 9.42 -8.34
N ASN A 22 6.28 9.86 -7.40
CA ASN A 22 6.88 11.20 -7.44
C ASN A 22 7.75 11.47 -8.67
N LYS A 23 8.21 10.42 -9.33
CA LYS A 23 9.00 10.53 -10.56
C LYS A 23 8.15 10.57 -11.81
N GLY A 24 6.82 10.54 -11.68
CA GLY A 24 5.90 10.49 -12.79
C GLY A 24 5.78 9.11 -13.44
N VAL A 25 6.27 8.08 -12.78
CA VAL A 25 6.26 6.69 -13.28
C VAL A 25 5.09 5.94 -12.66
N VAL A 26 4.40 5.15 -13.48
CA VAL A 26 3.32 4.28 -13.00
C VAL A 26 3.92 3.16 -12.13
N SER A 27 3.45 3.10 -10.90
CA SER A 27 3.85 2.09 -9.93
C SER A 27 2.67 1.16 -9.64
N LYS A 28 2.98 -0.09 -9.33
CA LYS A 28 1.97 -1.14 -9.09
C LYS A 28 2.30 -1.95 -7.87
N VAL A 29 1.27 -2.35 -7.12
CA VAL A 29 1.37 -3.45 -6.15
C VAL A 29 0.37 -4.51 -6.57
N LYS A 30 0.81 -5.75 -6.66
CA LYS A 30 -0.05 -6.89 -7.03
C LYS A 30 -0.86 -7.38 -5.85
N ARG A 31 -0.27 -7.34 -4.68
CA ARG A 31 -0.91 -7.75 -3.43
C ARG A 31 -0.27 -6.99 -2.28
N ALA A 32 -1.07 -6.25 -1.57
CA ALA A 32 -0.61 -5.48 -0.43
C ALA A 32 -1.72 -5.40 0.62
N ILE A 33 -1.34 -4.95 1.79
CA ILE A 33 -2.28 -4.67 2.89
C ILE A 33 -1.88 -3.34 3.52
N LEU A 34 -2.86 -2.58 4.00
CA LEU A 34 -2.56 -1.33 4.71
C LEU A 34 -1.61 -1.58 5.87
N GLY A 35 -0.64 -0.69 6.04
CA GLY A 35 0.37 -0.81 7.08
C GLY A 35 -0.20 -0.98 8.48
N THR A 36 -1.32 -0.31 8.76
CA THR A 36 -2.03 -0.43 10.04
C THR A 36 -2.59 -1.82 10.31
N HIS A 37 -2.74 -2.66 9.30
CA HIS A 37 -3.26 -4.02 9.43
C HIS A 37 -2.21 -5.11 9.15
N ALA A 38 -1.02 -4.73 8.67
CA ALA A 38 0.01 -5.68 8.25
C ALA A 38 0.48 -6.58 9.39
N TRP A 39 0.57 -6.06 10.60
CA TRP A 39 1.01 -6.83 11.77
C TRP A 39 0.09 -8.00 12.12
N ARG A 40 -1.16 -7.98 11.64
CA ARG A 40 -2.12 -9.07 11.86
C ARG A 40 -1.87 -10.25 10.92
N HIS A 41 -1.15 -10.03 9.83
CA HIS A 41 -0.98 -11.00 8.76
C HIS A 41 0.46 -11.44 8.58
N THR A 42 1.41 -10.81 9.27
CA THR A 42 2.82 -11.16 9.16
C THR A 42 3.56 -10.78 10.44
N ASN A 43 4.45 -11.66 10.88
CA ASN A 43 5.34 -11.39 12.02
C ASN A 43 6.49 -10.44 11.66
N LEU A 44 6.64 -10.12 10.38
CA LEU A 44 7.73 -9.27 9.89
C LEU A 44 7.39 -7.78 9.96
N ALA A 45 6.11 -7.45 10.09
CA ALA A 45 5.65 -6.09 10.24
C ALA A 45 5.32 -5.84 11.71
N THR A 46 5.96 -4.84 12.30
CA THR A 46 5.65 -4.44 13.66
C THR A 46 4.83 -3.16 13.64
N ARG A 47 3.79 -3.14 14.47
CA ARG A 47 2.87 -2.00 14.55
C ARG A 47 3.58 -0.69 14.85
N ASP A 48 4.57 -0.73 15.76
CA ASP A 48 5.24 0.47 16.27
C ASP A 48 6.32 1.01 15.33
N SER A 49 6.78 0.21 14.37
CA SER A 49 7.78 0.63 13.40
C SER A 49 7.16 1.29 12.16
N VAL A 50 5.85 1.28 12.04
CA VAL A 50 5.15 1.79 10.87
C VAL A 50 4.82 3.26 11.07
N LYS A 51 5.56 4.13 10.37
CA LYS A 51 5.29 5.56 10.33
C LYS A 51 4.85 5.96 8.93
N GLU A 52 3.62 6.40 8.82
CA GLU A 52 3.05 6.83 7.56
C GLU A 52 3.37 8.31 7.31
N HIS A 53 3.83 8.63 6.10
CA HIS A 53 4.00 10.01 5.66
C HIS A 53 2.62 10.69 5.54
N ASN A 54 2.57 12.00 5.80
CA ASN A 54 1.30 12.75 5.76
C ASN A 54 0.58 12.67 4.41
N ASP A 55 1.33 12.64 3.30
CA ASP A 55 0.78 12.68 1.95
C ASP A 55 0.63 11.31 1.29
N TYR A 56 1.11 10.25 1.93
CA TYR A 56 1.15 8.91 1.35
C TYR A 56 0.49 7.89 2.25
N VAL A 57 -0.09 6.88 1.62
CA VAL A 57 -0.59 5.70 2.32
C VAL A 57 0.52 4.65 2.33
N LEU A 58 0.84 4.15 3.51
CA LEU A 58 1.82 3.09 3.67
C LEU A 58 1.14 1.73 3.54
N ALA A 59 1.64 0.89 2.64
CA ALA A 59 1.16 -0.46 2.44
C ALA A 59 2.30 -1.47 2.53
N TYR A 60 2.02 -2.64 3.07
CA TYR A 60 2.96 -3.74 3.15
C TYR A 60 2.74 -4.68 1.97
N ARG A 61 3.80 -4.91 1.18
CA ARG A 61 3.75 -5.80 0.02
C ARG A 61 3.78 -7.25 0.46
N VAL A 62 2.88 -8.04 -0.10
CA VAL A 62 2.83 -9.48 0.11
C VAL A 62 3.27 -10.17 -1.18
N GLY A 63 4.28 -11.03 -1.07
CA GLY A 63 4.81 -11.75 -2.22
C GLY A 63 4.96 -13.24 -1.93
N ASN A 64 5.46 -13.98 -2.93
CA ASN A 64 5.80 -15.39 -2.80
C ASN A 64 7.15 -15.52 -2.09
N GLY A 65 7.13 -15.54 -0.77
CA GLY A 65 8.31 -15.57 0.04
C GLY A 65 8.68 -14.21 0.62
N LEU A 66 9.85 -14.14 1.25
CA LEU A 66 10.32 -12.94 1.92
C LEU A 66 10.92 -11.95 0.92
N LEU A 67 10.27 -10.81 0.75
CA LEU A 67 10.83 -9.72 -0.04
C LEU A 67 12.00 -9.07 0.70
N PRO A 68 12.99 -8.52 -0.02
CA PRO A 68 14.03 -7.68 0.58
C PRO A 68 13.40 -6.56 1.40
N GLU A 69 14.03 -6.18 2.51
CA GLU A 69 13.48 -5.20 3.44
C GLU A 69 13.09 -3.89 2.76
N HIS A 70 13.92 -3.41 1.84
CA HIS A 70 13.68 -2.15 1.13
C HIS A 70 12.49 -2.22 0.15
N ARG A 71 11.97 -3.43 -0.14
CA ARG A 71 10.83 -3.64 -1.05
C ARG A 71 9.55 -4.05 -0.34
N ARG A 72 9.59 -4.22 0.98
CA ARG A 72 8.41 -4.66 1.75
C ARG A 72 7.34 -3.58 1.86
N TRP A 73 7.75 -2.33 1.87
CA TRP A 73 6.84 -1.21 2.10
C TRP A 73 6.68 -0.39 0.82
N ALA A 74 5.44 0.01 0.54
CA ALA A 74 5.12 0.90 -0.55
C ALA A 74 4.45 2.17 -0.01
N ASN A 75 4.90 3.32 -0.49
CA ASN A 75 4.27 4.60 -0.25
C ASN A 75 3.39 4.94 -1.44
N ILE A 76 2.09 4.87 -1.25
CA ILE A 76 1.10 5.06 -2.31
C ILE A 76 0.54 6.47 -2.21
N ASN A 77 0.64 7.24 -3.30
CA ASN A 77 0.01 8.55 -3.36
C ASN A 77 -1.48 8.38 -3.69
N PRO A 78 -2.39 8.62 -2.74
CA PRO A 78 -3.82 8.41 -2.98
C PRO A 78 -4.39 9.36 -4.04
N LEU A 79 -3.78 10.53 -4.23
CA LEU A 79 -4.22 11.50 -5.22
C LEU A 79 -3.95 11.06 -6.66
N THR A 80 -2.98 10.18 -6.86
CA THR A 80 -2.59 9.72 -8.20
C THR A 80 -2.95 8.26 -8.48
N VAL A 81 -3.72 7.63 -7.60
CA VAL A 81 -4.21 6.26 -7.81
C VAL A 81 -5.14 6.22 -9.01
N THR A 82 -4.87 5.31 -9.93
CA THR A 82 -5.65 5.12 -11.14
C THR A 82 -6.49 3.86 -11.12
N LYS A 83 -6.07 2.82 -10.40
CA LYS A 83 -6.79 1.55 -10.28
C LYS A 83 -6.67 0.98 -8.88
N ILE A 84 -7.76 0.37 -8.41
CA ILE A 84 -7.80 -0.42 -7.18
C ILE A 84 -8.49 -1.75 -7.52
N ASN A 85 -7.82 -2.87 -7.21
CA ASN A 85 -8.32 -4.22 -7.49
C ASN A 85 -8.73 -4.43 -8.96
N GLY A 86 -7.97 -3.81 -9.86
CA GLY A 86 -8.23 -3.90 -11.30
C GLY A 86 -9.34 -2.99 -11.82
N VAL A 87 -9.96 -2.20 -10.95
CA VAL A 87 -11.05 -1.28 -11.31
C VAL A 87 -10.53 0.15 -11.31
N GLU A 88 -10.79 0.88 -12.38
CA GLU A 88 -10.44 2.29 -12.47
C GLU A 88 -11.23 3.12 -11.44
N VAL A 89 -10.54 4.06 -10.84
CA VAL A 89 -11.12 4.98 -9.85
C VAL A 89 -11.24 6.39 -10.38
#